data_ded52dbe500f6749f5c67870fd10f4cd
#
_entry.id   ded52dbe500f6749f5c67870fd10f4cd
#
_cell.length_a   1.000
_cell.length_b   1.000
_cell.length_c   1.000
_cell.angle_alpha   90.00
_cell.angle_beta   90.00
_cell.angle_gamma   90.00
#
_symmetry.space_group_name_H-M   'P 1'
#
loop_
_entity.id
_entity.type
_entity.pdbx_description
1 polymer ?
#
loop_
_entity_poly.entity_id
_entity_poly.type
_entity_poly.pdbx_seq_one_letter_code
_entity_poly.pdbx_strand_id
1 'polypeptide(L)'
;LWAKEHGFGRVLDGTNADDAGDYRPGLAAIEELAPFVASPLKEARWTKPDIREAAKAWGVPVWSKPGAACLASRVEYGVELTGERLHAVEVAEDSLRRYIRGQLRVRCHGKLARIEIEPAEFDVFWQHREELENAVRRAGFTYVTLDLRGYRMGSQNEGLDMQP
;
A
#
# COMPACT_ATOMS: atom_id res chain seq x y z
N LEU A 1 8.17 -18.94 12.75
CA LEU A 1 8.94 -19.41 13.89
C LEU A 1 8.18 -19.17 15.20
N TRP A 2 7.88 -17.94 15.59
CA TRP A 2 7.21 -17.60 16.85
C TRP A 2 5.92 -18.41 17.11
N ALA A 3 5.05 -18.52 16.13
CA ALA A 3 3.79 -19.26 16.28
C ALA A 3 4.02 -20.76 16.59
N LYS A 4 5.01 -21.40 15.94
CA LYS A 4 5.38 -22.79 16.24
C LYS A 4 5.93 -22.94 17.66
N GLU A 5 6.79 -22.03 18.10
CA GLU A 5 7.39 -22.01 19.43
C GLU A 5 6.34 -21.83 20.55
N HIS A 6 5.24 -21.14 20.24
CA HIS A 6 4.12 -20.89 21.17
C HIS A 6 2.95 -21.88 21.00
N GLY A 7 3.16 -23.00 20.27
CA GLY A 7 2.20 -24.09 20.20
C GLY A 7 0.98 -23.84 19.32
N PHE A 8 1.01 -22.82 18.44
CA PHE A 8 -0.06 -22.62 17.46
C PHE A 8 0.01 -23.70 16.38
N GLY A 9 -1.11 -24.35 16.10
CA GLY A 9 -1.20 -25.40 15.08
C GLY A 9 -1.16 -24.88 13.64
N ARG A 10 -1.59 -23.64 13.41
CA ARG A 10 -1.65 -23.02 12.07
C ARG A 10 -1.69 -21.50 12.18
N VAL A 11 -1.14 -20.82 11.16
CA VAL A 11 -1.26 -19.37 10.94
C VAL A 11 -2.20 -19.17 9.74
N LEU A 12 -3.12 -18.21 9.85
CA LEU A 12 -4.00 -17.83 8.76
C LEU A 12 -3.61 -16.45 8.25
N ASP A 13 -3.63 -16.26 6.92
CA ASP A 13 -3.43 -14.96 6.29
C ASP A 13 -4.70 -14.47 5.57
N GLY A 14 -4.70 -13.21 5.13
CA GLY A 14 -5.82 -12.56 4.46
C GLY A 14 -5.75 -12.59 2.92
N THR A 15 -4.88 -13.41 2.33
CA THR A 15 -4.79 -13.57 0.87
C THR A 15 -6.13 -14.05 0.31
N ASN A 16 -6.59 -13.43 -0.76
CA ASN A 16 -7.90 -13.69 -1.39
C ASN A 16 -7.74 -14.06 -2.88
N ALA A 17 -8.84 -14.32 -3.57
CA ALA A 17 -8.83 -14.77 -4.97
C ALA A 17 -8.20 -13.75 -5.94
N ASP A 18 -8.38 -12.44 -5.69
CA ASP A 18 -7.89 -11.38 -6.58
C ASP A 18 -6.36 -11.20 -6.47
N ASP A 19 -5.74 -11.69 -5.40
CA ASP A 19 -4.29 -11.55 -5.18
C ASP A 19 -3.46 -12.48 -6.09
N ALA A 20 -4.08 -13.45 -6.77
CA ALA A 20 -3.40 -14.42 -7.62
C ALA A 20 -2.76 -13.81 -8.89
N GLY A 21 -3.22 -12.62 -9.31
CA GLY A 21 -2.70 -11.90 -10.49
C GLY A 21 -1.70 -10.78 -10.17
N ASP A 22 -1.38 -10.56 -8.90
CA ASP A 22 -0.50 -9.48 -8.47
C ASP A 22 0.93 -9.97 -8.20
N TYR A 23 1.93 -9.20 -8.63
CA TYR A 23 3.32 -9.50 -8.31
C TYR A 23 3.59 -9.29 -6.83
N ARG A 24 3.64 -10.38 -6.08
CA ARG A 24 3.88 -10.40 -4.63
C ARG A 24 4.97 -11.42 -4.28
N PRO A 25 6.22 -10.99 -4.17
CA PRO A 25 7.33 -11.88 -3.78
C PRO A 25 7.07 -12.67 -2.49
N GLY A 26 6.30 -12.11 -1.56
CA GLY A 26 5.91 -12.77 -0.32
C GLY A 26 5.00 -14.00 -0.48
N LEU A 27 4.30 -14.17 -1.61
CA LEU A 27 3.46 -15.34 -1.84
C LEU A 27 4.27 -16.63 -1.90
N ALA A 28 5.46 -16.61 -2.51
CA ALA A 28 6.36 -17.76 -2.55
C ALA A 28 6.74 -18.21 -1.13
N ALA A 29 7.06 -17.26 -0.25
CA ALA A 29 7.37 -17.58 1.16
C ALA A 29 6.18 -18.18 1.92
N ILE A 30 4.94 -17.78 1.60
CA ILE A 30 3.72 -18.38 2.16
C ILE A 30 3.56 -19.82 1.68
N GLU A 31 3.79 -20.09 0.39
CA GLU A 31 3.70 -21.42 -0.20
C GLU A 31 4.75 -22.38 0.38
N GLU A 32 5.98 -21.91 0.60
CA GLU A 32 7.03 -22.71 1.27
C GLU A 32 6.67 -23.09 2.73
N LEU A 33 5.84 -22.30 3.37
CA LEU A 33 5.40 -22.54 4.75
C LEU A 33 4.11 -23.38 4.85
N ALA A 34 3.52 -23.82 3.72
CA ALA A 34 2.38 -24.73 3.72
C ALA A 34 2.76 -26.12 4.30
N PRO A 35 1.87 -26.79 5.01
CA PRO A 35 0.51 -26.42 5.38
C PRO A 35 0.38 -25.61 6.67
N PHE A 36 1.49 -25.16 7.27
CA PHE A 36 1.45 -24.40 8.52
C PHE A 36 0.83 -23.01 8.36
N VAL A 37 1.01 -22.38 7.19
CA VAL A 37 0.28 -21.16 6.82
C VAL A 37 -0.83 -21.53 5.82
N ALA A 38 -2.02 -21.00 6.00
CA ALA A 38 -3.18 -21.20 5.12
C ALA A 38 -3.84 -19.87 4.78
N SER A 39 -4.40 -19.79 3.57
CA SER A 39 -5.12 -18.63 3.04
C SER A 39 -6.60 -18.98 2.81
N PRO A 40 -7.45 -19.02 3.85
CA PRO A 40 -8.81 -19.53 3.76
C PRO A 40 -9.67 -18.80 2.73
N LEU A 41 -9.50 -17.48 2.58
CA LEU A 41 -10.25 -16.69 1.61
C LEU A 41 -9.88 -17.06 0.18
N LYS A 42 -8.58 -17.28 -0.10
CA LYS A 42 -8.09 -17.77 -1.40
C LYS A 42 -8.61 -19.18 -1.68
N GLU A 43 -8.53 -20.08 -0.70
CA GLU A 43 -9.03 -21.47 -0.79
C GLU A 43 -10.54 -21.50 -1.08
N ALA A 44 -11.31 -20.65 -0.43
CA ALA A 44 -12.74 -20.48 -0.64
C ALA A 44 -13.09 -19.65 -1.91
N ARG A 45 -12.09 -19.19 -2.65
CA ARG A 45 -12.23 -18.35 -3.86
C ARG A 45 -12.99 -17.04 -3.63
N TRP A 46 -12.88 -16.47 -2.44
CA TRP A 46 -13.50 -15.20 -2.13
C TRP A 46 -12.74 -14.05 -2.78
N THR A 47 -13.48 -13.20 -3.51
CA THR A 47 -12.97 -11.96 -4.09
C THR A 47 -13.05 -10.81 -3.09
N LYS A 48 -12.40 -9.69 -3.40
CA LYS A 48 -12.47 -8.47 -2.58
C LYS A 48 -13.91 -7.94 -2.41
N PRO A 49 -14.75 -7.93 -3.46
CA PRO A 49 -16.19 -7.62 -3.31
C PRO A 49 -16.91 -8.55 -2.34
N ASP A 50 -16.73 -9.88 -2.44
CA ASP A 50 -17.39 -10.86 -1.57
C ASP A 50 -17.01 -10.62 -0.09
N ILE A 51 -15.71 -10.37 0.16
CA ILE A 51 -15.19 -10.08 1.51
C ILE A 51 -15.84 -8.81 2.07
N ARG A 52 -15.97 -7.76 1.25
CA ARG A 52 -16.60 -6.50 1.66
C ARG A 52 -18.08 -6.65 1.96
N GLU A 53 -18.80 -7.41 1.15
CA GLU A 53 -20.21 -7.70 1.35
C GLU A 53 -20.44 -8.49 2.65
N ALA A 54 -19.68 -9.55 2.88
CA ALA A 54 -19.74 -10.32 4.12
C ALA A 54 -19.37 -9.46 5.34
N ALA A 55 -18.30 -8.69 5.27
CA ALA A 55 -17.89 -7.79 6.34
C ALA A 55 -18.98 -6.76 6.67
N LYS A 56 -19.65 -6.21 5.66
CA LYS A 56 -20.80 -5.31 5.83
C LYS A 56 -21.96 -6.02 6.53
N ALA A 57 -22.31 -7.22 6.07
CA ALA A 57 -23.38 -8.02 6.65
C ALA A 57 -23.12 -8.39 8.13
N TRP A 58 -21.84 -8.60 8.49
CA TRP A 58 -21.41 -8.89 9.86
C TRP A 58 -21.18 -7.63 10.73
N GLY A 59 -21.47 -6.43 10.19
CA GLY A 59 -21.29 -5.18 10.94
C GLY A 59 -19.85 -4.80 11.21
N VAL A 60 -18.88 -5.30 10.43
CA VAL A 60 -17.45 -4.93 10.58
C VAL A 60 -17.26 -3.47 10.12
N PRO A 61 -16.87 -2.53 11.00
CA PRO A 61 -16.89 -1.10 10.69
C PRO A 61 -16.00 -0.67 9.51
N VAL A 62 -14.97 -1.47 9.22
CA VAL A 62 -13.97 -1.17 8.18
C VAL A 62 -14.26 -1.77 6.82
N TRP A 63 -15.47 -2.31 6.59
CA TRP A 63 -15.84 -2.97 5.34
C TRP A 63 -15.66 -2.09 4.09
N SER A 64 -15.88 -0.76 4.23
CA SER A 64 -15.75 0.21 3.14
C SER A 64 -14.38 0.87 3.05
N LYS A 65 -13.47 0.58 4.00
CA LYS A 65 -12.14 1.21 4.02
C LYS A 65 -11.38 0.92 2.73
N PRO A 66 -10.78 1.95 2.08
CA PRO A 66 -9.89 1.73 0.94
C PRO A 66 -8.75 0.76 1.29
N GLY A 67 -8.29 -0.01 0.32
CA GLY A 67 -7.16 -0.91 0.51
C GLY A 67 -5.93 -0.11 0.95
N ALA A 68 -5.41 -0.45 2.13
CA ALA A 68 -4.17 0.13 2.66
C ALA A 68 -3.04 -0.89 2.45
N ALA A 69 -2.24 -0.71 1.41
CA ALA A 69 -1.01 -1.47 1.27
C ALA A 69 0.00 -1.03 2.34
N CYS A 70 0.95 -1.90 2.69
CA CYS A 70 2.02 -1.62 3.63
C CYS A 70 2.84 -0.38 3.19
N LEU A 71 3.30 0.44 4.12
CA LEU A 71 4.18 1.60 3.84
C LEU A 71 5.44 1.19 3.07
N ALA A 72 5.95 -0.02 3.30
CA ALA A 72 7.09 -0.55 2.56
C ALA A 72 6.88 -0.53 1.03
N SER A 73 5.65 -0.69 0.56
CA SER A 73 5.31 -0.62 -0.87
C SER A 73 5.44 0.78 -1.47
N ARG A 74 5.70 1.82 -0.67
CA ARG A 74 5.97 3.19 -1.14
C ARG A 74 7.43 3.42 -1.44
N VAL A 75 8.33 2.59 -0.90
CA VAL A 75 9.76 2.71 -1.13
C VAL A 75 10.12 1.98 -2.43
N GLU A 76 10.94 2.62 -3.25
CA GLU A 76 11.40 2.08 -4.53
C GLU A 76 12.12 0.74 -4.36
N TYR A 77 11.94 -0.17 -5.32
CA TYR A 77 12.64 -1.46 -5.32
C TYR A 77 14.16 -1.27 -5.32
N GLY A 78 14.85 -2.13 -4.56
CA GLY A 78 16.31 -2.07 -4.40
C GLY A 78 16.79 -1.02 -3.38
N VAL A 79 15.89 -0.18 -2.86
CA VAL A 79 16.21 0.78 -1.80
C VAL A 79 15.92 0.14 -0.44
N GLU A 80 16.90 0.26 0.48
CA GLU A 80 16.77 -0.27 1.84
C GLU A 80 15.57 0.32 2.57
N LEU A 81 14.80 -0.54 3.21
CA LEU A 81 13.68 -0.14 4.07
C LEU A 81 14.21 0.27 5.45
N THR A 82 14.25 1.56 5.72
CA THR A 82 14.62 2.10 7.05
C THR A 82 13.41 2.68 7.75
N GLY A 83 13.42 2.66 9.09
CA GLY A 83 12.37 3.30 9.90
C GLY A 83 12.20 4.78 9.57
N GLU A 84 13.30 5.49 9.27
CA GLU A 84 13.28 6.90 8.87
C GLU A 84 12.50 7.13 7.56
N ARG A 85 12.76 6.30 6.52
CA ARG A 85 12.03 6.41 5.24
C ARG A 85 10.55 6.09 5.38
N LEU A 86 10.21 5.03 6.13
CA LEU A 86 8.83 4.66 6.37
C LEU A 86 8.09 5.76 7.14
N HIS A 87 8.72 6.33 8.16
CA HIS A 87 8.16 7.44 8.93
C HIS A 87 7.99 8.71 8.06
N ALA A 88 8.95 9.05 7.22
CA ALA A 88 8.84 10.18 6.29
C ALA A 88 7.64 10.01 5.35
N VAL A 89 7.43 8.82 4.79
CA VAL A 89 6.27 8.51 3.96
C VAL A 89 4.97 8.63 4.73
N GLU A 90 4.90 8.07 5.94
CA GLU A 90 3.71 8.13 6.81
C GLU A 90 3.31 9.57 7.10
N VAL A 91 4.26 10.38 7.60
CA VAL A 91 4.02 11.81 7.93
C VAL A 91 3.59 12.60 6.69
N ALA A 92 4.19 12.32 5.53
CA ALA A 92 3.79 12.96 4.28
C ALA A 92 2.36 12.57 3.88
N GLU A 93 2.02 11.26 3.84
CA GLU A 93 0.66 10.80 3.50
C GLU A 93 -0.38 11.36 4.48
N ASP A 94 -0.11 11.36 5.79
CA ASP A 94 -1.03 11.90 6.81
C ASP A 94 -1.27 13.40 6.66
N SER A 95 -0.22 14.15 6.30
CA SER A 95 -0.33 15.58 6.07
C SER A 95 -1.21 15.88 4.84
N LEU A 96 -1.02 15.14 3.76
CA LEU A 96 -1.80 15.27 2.52
C LEU A 96 -3.26 14.83 2.70
N ARG A 97 -3.54 13.87 3.57
CA ARG A 97 -4.89 13.36 3.88
C ARG A 97 -5.84 14.42 4.45
N ARG A 98 -5.34 15.54 4.90
CA ARG A 98 -6.18 16.66 5.34
C ARG A 98 -6.97 17.29 4.20
N TYR A 99 -6.43 17.20 2.98
CA TYR A 99 -7.00 17.80 1.76
C TYR A 99 -7.47 16.74 0.75
N ILE A 100 -6.71 15.65 0.60
CA ILE A 100 -6.95 14.59 -0.37
C ILE A 100 -7.78 13.47 0.27
N ARG A 101 -8.95 13.19 -0.29
CA ARG A 101 -9.92 12.22 0.26
C ARG A 101 -9.85 10.85 -0.39
N GLY A 102 -9.52 10.80 -1.68
CA GLY A 102 -9.42 9.58 -2.47
C GLY A 102 -8.14 8.77 -2.24
N GLN A 103 -7.75 8.04 -3.27
CA GLN A 103 -6.50 7.28 -3.22
C GLN A 103 -5.31 8.25 -3.22
N LEU A 104 -4.40 8.00 -2.29
CA LEU A 104 -3.19 8.78 -2.12
C LEU A 104 -2.02 7.84 -1.84
N ARG A 105 -0.91 8.06 -2.52
CA ARG A 105 0.38 7.42 -2.23
C ARG A 105 1.51 8.43 -2.36
N VAL A 106 2.43 8.40 -1.42
CA VAL A 106 3.71 9.11 -1.52
C VAL A 106 4.81 8.08 -1.76
N ARG A 107 5.32 8.02 -3.00
CA ARG A 107 6.41 7.12 -3.38
C ARG A 107 7.74 7.76 -3.03
N CYS A 108 8.56 7.00 -2.31
CA CYS A 108 9.88 7.41 -1.87
C CYS A 108 10.94 6.95 -2.88
N HIS A 109 11.51 7.87 -3.64
CA HIS A 109 12.66 7.69 -4.53
C HIS A 109 13.87 8.40 -3.91
N GLY A 110 14.42 7.83 -2.84
CA GLY A 110 15.47 8.48 -2.06
C GLY A 110 15.01 9.79 -1.41
N LYS A 111 15.51 10.93 -1.91
CA LYS A 111 15.12 12.27 -1.43
C LYS A 111 13.91 12.88 -2.17
N LEU A 112 13.38 12.19 -3.15
CA LEU A 112 12.24 12.65 -3.94
C LEU A 112 10.96 11.94 -3.49
N ALA A 113 9.92 12.72 -3.20
CA ALA A 113 8.56 12.27 -3.02
C ALA A 113 7.79 12.40 -4.33
N ARG A 114 7.31 11.29 -4.90
CA ARG A 114 6.37 11.27 -6.02
C ARG A 114 4.97 11.03 -5.47
N ILE A 115 4.13 12.06 -5.52
CA ILE A 115 2.77 12.03 -5.02
C ILE A 115 1.84 11.50 -6.11
N GLU A 116 1.08 10.48 -5.79
CA GLU A 116 0.04 9.90 -6.63
C GLU A 116 -1.31 10.12 -5.95
N ILE A 117 -2.20 10.85 -6.60
CA ILE A 117 -3.59 11.10 -6.17
C ILE A 117 -4.53 10.83 -7.34
N GLU A 118 -5.82 10.68 -7.07
CA GLU A 118 -6.79 10.56 -8.15
C GLU A 118 -6.83 11.83 -8.99
N PRO A 119 -6.90 11.74 -10.34
CA PRO A 119 -6.92 12.93 -11.21
C PRO A 119 -8.03 13.93 -10.85
N ALA A 120 -9.15 13.46 -10.32
CA ALA A 120 -10.25 14.31 -9.86
C ALA A 120 -9.86 15.24 -8.69
N GLU A 121 -8.74 14.96 -8.00
CA GLU A 121 -8.27 15.76 -6.86
C GLU A 121 -7.09 16.69 -7.24
N PHE A 122 -6.67 16.74 -8.50
CA PHE A 122 -5.58 17.62 -8.95
C PHE A 122 -5.87 19.09 -8.69
N ASP A 123 -7.09 19.54 -8.90
CA ASP A 123 -7.46 20.94 -8.65
C ASP A 123 -7.33 21.30 -7.17
N VAL A 124 -7.74 20.40 -6.27
CA VAL A 124 -7.57 20.57 -4.82
C VAL A 124 -6.08 20.62 -4.46
N PHE A 125 -5.27 19.74 -5.05
CA PHE A 125 -3.82 19.75 -4.85
C PHE A 125 -3.20 21.09 -5.29
N TRP A 126 -3.56 21.61 -6.45
CA TRP A 126 -3.04 22.88 -6.97
C TRP A 126 -3.45 24.07 -6.12
N GLN A 127 -4.68 24.10 -5.60
CA GLN A 127 -5.14 25.17 -4.71
C GLN A 127 -4.31 25.24 -3.42
N HIS A 128 -3.84 24.11 -2.92
CA HIS A 128 -3.08 24.01 -1.67
C HIS A 128 -1.60 23.64 -1.86
N ARG A 129 -1.06 23.73 -3.09
CA ARG A 129 0.26 23.22 -3.47
C ARG A 129 1.40 23.64 -2.55
N GLU A 130 1.44 24.92 -2.14
CA GLU A 130 2.53 25.45 -1.32
C GLU A 130 2.51 24.86 0.10
N GLU A 131 1.32 24.70 0.65
CA GLU A 131 1.16 24.10 1.98
C GLU A 131 1.48 22.61 1.96
N LEU A 132 1.00 21.91 0.93
CA LEU A 132 1.25 20.47 0.73
C LEU A 132 2.73 20.18 0.45
N GLU A 133 3.39 20.98 -0.40
CA GLU A 133 4.84 20.89 -0.63
C GLU A 133 5.62 21.06 0.67
N ASN A 134 5.31 22.12 1.43
CA ASN A 134 5.98 22.40 2.70
C ASN A 134 5.77 21.27 3.72
N ALA A 135 4.60 20.66 3.76
CA ALA A 135 4.31 19.53 4.65
C ALA A 135 5.16 18.31 4.29
N VAL A 136 5.26 17.96 3.00
CA VAL A 136 6.07 16.85 2.51
C VAL A 136 7.57 17.10 2.73
N ARG A 137 8.04 18.34 2.54
CA ARG A 137 9.43 18.71 2.85
C ARG A 137 9.75 18.54 4.34
N ARG A 138 8.84 18.96 5.22
CA ARG A 138 9.00 18.76 6.68
C ARG A 138 9.01 17.28 7.08
N ALA A 139 8.40 16.42 6.29
CA ALA A 139 8.46 14.97 6.49
C ALA A 139 9.84 14.36 6.15
N GLY A 140 10.76 15.12 5.53
CA GLY A 140 12.13 14.69 5.24
C GLY A 140 12.49 14.62 3.76
N PHE A 141 11.58 14.96 2.84
CA PHE A 141 11.85 14.96 1.41
C PHE A 141 12.46 16.28 0.93
N THR A 142 13.45 16.21 0.02
CA THR A 142 14.06 17.39 -0.60
C THR A 142 13.27 17.85 -1.82
N TYR A 143 12.77 16.91 -2.61
CA TYR A 143 12.04 17.16 -3.84
C TYR A 143 10.62 16.61 -3.75
N VAL A 144 9.65 17.39 -4.20
CA VAL A 144 8.23 17.04 -4.19
C VAL A 144 7.70 17.11 -5.60
N THR A 145 7.10 16.05 -6.09
CA THR A 145 6.56 15.95 -7.44
C THR A 145 5.16 15.35 -7.41
N LEU A 146 4.32 15.74 -8.37
CA LEU A 146 3.03 15.12 -8.61
C LEU A 146 3.14 14.21 -9.83
N ASP A 147 2.68 12.97 -9.72
CA ASP A 147 2.56 12.06 -10.87
C ASP A 147 1.40 12.53 -11.76
N LEU A 148 1.69 12.93 -12.98
CA LEU A 148 0.68 13.47 -13.91
C LEU A 148 -0.35 12.43 -14.37
N ARG A 149 -0.03 11.12 -14.24
CA ARG A 149 -0.98 10.04 -14.51
C ARG A 149 -1.88 9.74 -13.31
N GLY A 150 -1.57 10.31 -12.16
CA GLY A 150 -2.28 10.09 -10.91
C GLY A 150 -2.08 8.71 -10.31
N TYR A 151 -2.92 8.42 -9.31
CA TYR A 151 -2.90 7.11 -8.65
C TYR A 151 -3.32 5.99 -9.61
N ARG A 152 -2.55 4.91 -9.60
CA ARG A 152 -2.88 3.64 -10.28
C ARG A 152 -2.29 2.47 -9.53
N MET A 153 -3.05 1.38 -9.51
CA MET A 153 -2.59 0.15 -8.90
C MET A 153 -1.35 -0.36 -9.64
N GLY A 154 -0.32 -0.79 -8.89
CA GLY A 154 0.90 -1.34 -9.48
C GLY A 154 1.87 -0.31 -10.08
N SER A 155 1.64 1.01 -9.94
CA SER A 155 2.54 2.05 -10.48
C SER A 155 4.01 1.87 -10.11
N GLN A 156 4.30 1.29 -8.95
CA GLN A 156 5.67 1.01 -8.51
C GLN A 156 6.31 -0.14 -9.30
N ASN A 157 5.51 -1.02 -9.91
CA ASN A 157 6.00 -2.16 -10.69
C ASN A 157 6.32 -1.75 -12.15
N GLU A 158 5.85 -0.60 -12.64
CA GLU A 158 6.11 -0.13 -14.01
C GLU A 158 7.62 -0.03 -14.32
N GLY A 159 8.45 0.22 -13.32
CA GLY A 159 9.91 0.25 -13.48
C GLY A 159 10.59 -1.13 -13.54
N LEU A 160 9.89 -2.22 -13.17
CA LEU A 160 10.44 -3.57 -13.20
C LEU A 160 10.39 -4.19 -14.59
N ASP A 161 9.41 -3.81 -15.41
CA ASP A 161 9.22 -4.32 -16.77
C ASP A 161 10.20 -3.71 -17.79
N MET A 162 11.01 -2.72 -17.36
CA MET A 162 11.95 -1.98 -18.21
C MET A 162 13.40 -2.48 -18.12
N GLN A 163 13.65 -3.62 -17.46
CA GLN A 163 14.97 -4.24 -17.50
C GLN A 163 15.00 -5.25 -18.67
N PRO A 164 15.89 -5.04 -19.65
CA PRO A 164 16.04 -5.92 -20.81
C PRO A 164 16.58 -7.30 -20.43
#